data_ef502a9a704278c0c1cc93064f68f00f
#
_entry.id   ef502a9a704278c0c1cc93064f68f00f
#
_cell.length_a   1.000
_cell.length_b   1.000
_cell.length_c   1.000
_cell.angle_alpha   90.00
_cell.angle_beta   90.00
_cell.angle_gamma   90.00
#
_symmetry.space_group_name_H-M   'P 1'
#
loop_
_entity.id
_entity.type
_entity.pdbx_description
1 polymer ?
#
loop_
_entity_poly.entity_id
_entity_poly.type
_entity_poly.pdbx_seq_one_letter_code
_entity_poly.pdbx_strand_id
1 'polypeptide(L)'
;SICKAIRDAGYKHHHDISHTLGMFLERVYKNDTDFQELSSNVQIARLKYNMQDVAYVQPPSQRSIARFMNMSKWIDWISRMQYVYHTLQKDIKSIYAFIPQNASLVDELAETMDCITKIEKDIKNNGWSQVSVARCKKLVTESLILRHERQRKVGSYILGYIESELSL
;
A
#
# COMPACT_ATOMS: atom_id res chain seq x y z
N SER A 1 -4.93 -30.09 3.05
CA SER A 1 -4.56 -28.74 3.48
C SER A 1 -5.57 -28.22 4.49
N ILE A 2 -5.18 -27.26 5.33
CA ILE A 2 -6.08 -26.62 6.32
C ILE A 2 -7.34 -26.07 5.66
N CYS A 3 -7.24 -25.44 4.48
CA CYS A 3 -8.37 -24.94 3.72
C CYS A 3 -9.37 -26.04 3.33
N LYS A 4 -8.88 -27.25 3.05
CA LYS A 4 -9.76 -28.39 2.75
C LYS A 4 -10.50 -28.84 4.01
N ALA A 5 -9.79 -28.95 5.15
CA ALA A 5 -10.39 -29.36 6.42
C ALA A 5 -11.48 -28.35 6.89
N ILE A 6 -11.25 -27.06 6.73
CA ILE A 6 -12.23 -26.00 7.06
C ILE A 6 -13.50 -26.14 6.20
N ARG A 7 -13.34 -26.36 4.88
CA ARG A 7 -14.48 -26.57 3.96
C ARG A 7 -15.22 -27.87 4.28
N ASP A 8 -14.49 -28.95 4.54
CA ASP A 8 -15.08 -30.25 4.89
C ASP A 8 -15.85 -30.19 6.22
N ALA A 9 -15.49 -29.28 7.12
CA ALA A 9 -16.21 -28.97 8.35
C ALA A 9 -17.39 -28.00 8.18
N GLY A 10 -17.70 -27.57 6.94
CA GLY A 10 -18.84 -26.68 6.64
C GLY A 10 -18.61 -25.21 6.95
N TYR A 11 -17.37 -24.80 7.25
CA TYR A 11 -17.04 -23.40 7.47
C TYR A 11 -16.62 -22.71 6.18
N LYS A 12 -17.03 -21.44 6.01
CA LYS A 12 -16.54 -20.58 4.93
C LYS A 12 -15.09 -20.21 5.19
N HIS A 13 -14.23 -20.45 4.22
CA HIS A 13 -12.83 -20.02 4.26
C HIS A 13 -12.68 -18.73 3.47
N HIS A 14 -12.40 -17.64 4.17
CA HIS A 14 -12.01 -16.38 3.55
C HIS A 14 -10.48 -16.31 3.45
N HIS A 15 -9.98 -15.83 2.31
CA HIS A 15 -8.56 -15.56 2.15
C HIS A 15 -8.11 -14.45 3.11
N ASP A 16 -6.84 -14.49 3.52
CA ASP A 16 -6.26 -13.40 4.28
C ASP A 16 -6.36 -12.10 3.49
N ILE A 17 -7.20 -11.19 3.99
CA ILE A 17 -7.48 -9.91 3.33
C ILE A 17 -6.21 -9.08 3.15
N SER A 18 -5.32 -9.05 4.16
CA SER A 18 -4.08 -8.27 4.08
C SER A 18 -3.19 -8.77 2.94
N HIS A 19 -3.05 -10.07 2.81
CA HIS A 19 -2.28 -10.68 1.73
C HIS A 19 -2.91 -10.40 0.36
N THR A 20 -4.22 -10.54 0.24
CA THR A 20 -4.96 -10.32 -1.01
C THR A 20 -4.84 -8.87 -1.48
N LEU A 21 -5.03 -7.90 -0.58
CA LEU A 21 -4.88 -6.48 -0.89
C LEU A 21 -3.43 -6.13 -1.29
N GLY A 22 -2.44 -6.73 -0.63
CA GLY A 22 -1.03 -6.61 -1.00
C GLY A 22 -0.74 -7.12 -2.41
N MET A 23 -1.35 -8.24 -2.81
CA MET A 23 -1.23 -8.78 -4.17
C MET A 23 -1.81 -7.84 -5.23
N PHE A 24 -2.87 -7.11 -4.96
CA PHE A 24 -3.43 -6.14 -5.91
C PHE A 24 -2.50 -4.95 -6.12
N LEU A 25 -1.89 -4.44 -5.05
CA LEU A 25 -0.84 -3.44 -5.17
C LEU A 25 0.34 -3.96 -6.01
N GLU A 26 0.80 -5.17 -5.73
CA GLU A 26 1.89 -5.79 -6.48
C GLU A 26 1.58 -5.86 -7.98
N ARG A 27 0.39 -6.31 -8.36
CA ARG A 27 -0.02 -6.40 -9.76
C ARG A 27 0.03 -5.09 -10.50
N VAL A 28 -0.31 -3.99 -9.83
CA VAL A 28 -0.37 -2.66 -10.45
C VAL A 28 0.99 -1.96 -10.44
N TYR A 29 1.70 -2.01 -9.32
CA TYR A 29 2.89 -1.17 -9.12
C TYR A 29 4.23 -1.89 -9.39
N LYS A 30 4.30 -3.23 -9.32
CA LYS A 30 5.57 -3.97 -9.44
C LYS A 30 6.34 -3.66 -10.72
N ASN A 31 5.63 -3.56 -11.85
CA ASN A 31 6.21 -3.32 -13.17
C ASN A 31 5.96 -1.89 -13.67
N ASP A 32 5.43 -1.02 -12.83
CA ASP A 32 5.25 0.39 -13.15
C ASP A 32 6.60 1.12 -13.09
N THR A 33 6.95 1.82 -14.16
CA THR A 33 8.26 2.47 -14.29
C THR A 33 8.48 3.57 -13.27
N ASP A 34 7.45 4.39 -13.00
CA ASP A 34 7.55 5.49 -12.03
C ASP A 34 7.75 4.95 -10.62
N PHE A 35 7.03 3.87 -10.28
CA PHE A 35 7.19 3.20 -8.99
C PHE A 35 8.56 2.53 -8.84
N GLN A 36 9.05 1.90 -9.88
CA GLN A 36 10.39 1.28 -9.89
C GLN A 36 11.48 2.33 -9.70
N GLU A 37 11.37 3.47 -10.38
CA GLU A 37 12.32 4.58 -10.24
C GLU A 37 12.29 5.15 -8.82
N LEU A 38 11.11 5.46 -8.29
CA LEU A 38 10.93 5.94 -6.91
C LEU A 38 11.52 4.95 -5.90
N SER A 39 11.20 3.66 -6.03
CA SER A 39 11.70 2.59 -5.16
C SER A 39 13.23 2.45 -5.23
N SER A 40 13.81 2.56 -6.41
CA SER A 40 15.26 2.53 -6.62
C SER A 40 15.94 3.72 -5.94
N ASN A 41 15.40 4.92 -6.09
CA ASN A 41 15.92 6.12 -5.46
C ASN A 41 15.88 6.03 -3.93
N VAL A 42 14.82 5.45 -3.35
CA VAL A 42 14.75 5.18 -1.89
C VAL A 42 15.84 4.21 -1.46
N GLN A 43 16.13 3.17 -2.24
CA GLN A 43 17.22 2.23 -1.91
C GLN A 43 18.60 2.89 -1.99
N ILE A 44 18.85 3.70 -3.02
CA ILE A 44 20.09 4.46 -3.16
C ILE A 44 20.27 5.44 -2.00
N ALA A 45 19.22 6.16 -1.64
CA ALA A 45 19.22 7.07 -0.50
C ALA A 45 19.54 6.32 0.81
N ARG A 46 18.96 5.14 1.01
CA ARG A 46 19.24 4.29 2.17
C ARG A 46 20.71 3.90 2.25
N LEU A 47 21.33 3.51 1.15
CA LEU A 47 22.75 3.14 1.11
C LEU A 47 23.65 4.34 1.41
N LYS A 48 23.34 5.51 0.85
CA LYS A 48 24.08 6.75 1.10
C LYS A 48 23.97 7.21 2.55
N TYR A 49 22.83 6.94 3.19
CA TYR A 49 22.50 7.42 4.53
C TYR A 49 22.93 6.46 5.65
N ASN A 50 23.30 5.23 5.33
CA ASN A 50 23.63 4.18 6.31
C ASN A 50 24.86 4.50 7.19
N MET A 51 25.49 5.66 6.98
CA MET A 51 26.71 6.10 7.67
C MET A 51 26.50 7.31 8.60
N GLN A 52 25.27 7.77 8.83
CA GLN A 52 25.00 8.96 9.64
C GLN A 52 23.98 8.75 10.75
N ASP A 53 24.16 9.44 11.87
CA ASP A 53 23.51 9.20 13.17
C ASP A 53 22.04 9.64 13.33
N VAL A 54 21.31 9.89 12.25
CA VAL A 54 19.93 10.44 12.35
C VAL A 54 18.89 9.42 11.91
N ALA A 55 18.54 8.53 12.82
CA ALA A 55 17.70 7.35 12.56
C ALA A 55 16.28 7.65 11.98
N TYR A 56 15.69 8.82 12.28
CA TYR A 56 14.34 9.16 11.80
C TYR A 56 14.26 9.50 10.31
N VAL A 57 15.38 9.78 9.67
CA VAL A 57 15.48 10.11 8.24
C VAL A 57 15.82 8.88 7.41
N GLN A 58 16.21 7.78 8.06
CA GLN A 58 16.60 6.55 7.38
C GLN A 58 15.38 5.86 6.76
N PRO A 59 15.42 5.52 5.45
CA PRO A 59 14.36 4.75 4.82
C PRO A 59 14.19 3.38 5.48
N PRO A 60 12.95 2.89 5.65
CA PRO A 60 12.71 1.56 6.16
C PRO A 60 13.27 0.49 5.24
N SER A 61 13.59 -0.69 5.79
CA SER A 61 14.10 -1.82 5.02
C SER A 61 13.04 -2.32 4.04
N GLN A 62 13.40 -2.46 2.78
CA GLN A 62 12.57 -3.05 1.73
C GLN A 62 13.08 -4.46 1.40
N ARG A 63 12.47 -5.49 2.00
CA ARG A 63 12.70 -6.87 1.58
C ARG A 63 11.78 -7.19 0.40
N SER A 64 12.31 -7.79 -0.67
CA SER A 64 11.62 -8.00 -1.94
C SER A 64 10.27 -8.72 -1.82
N ILE A 65 10.18 -9.74 -0.98
CA ILE A 65 8.95 -10.56 -0.81
C ILE A 65 7.91 -9.86 0.07
N ALA A 66 8.34 -9.04 1.04
CA ALA A 66 7.45 -8.34 1.96
C ALA A 66 7.11 -6.91 1.52
N ARG A 67 7.62 -6.45 0.38
CA ARG A 67 7.52 -5.06 -0.08
C ARG A 67 6.08 -4.56 -0.12
N PHE A 68 5.19 -5.29 -0.75
CA PHE A 68 3.79 -4.87 -0.93
C PHE A 68 2.94 -5.11 0.33
N MET A 69 3.25 -6.11 1.15
CA MET A 69 2.60 -6.33 2.45
C MET A 69 3.01 -5.31 3.52
N ASN A 70 4.22 -4.76 3.41
CA ASN A 70 4.76 -3.75 4.34
C ASN A 70 4.83 -2.35 3.72
N MET A 71 4.12 -2.12 2.62
CA MET A 71 4.13 -0.83 1.93
C MET A 71 3.64 0.33 2.80
N SER A 72 2.76 0.09 3.76
CA SER A 72 2.28 1.13 4.68
C SER A 72 3.43 1.85 5.37
N LYS A 73 4.38 1.12 5.96
CA LYS A 73 5.55 1.72 6.65
C LYS A 73 6.42 2.54 5.71
N TRP A 74 6.60 2.05 4.49
CA TRP A 74 7.40 2.72 3.48
C TRP A 74 6.71 3.99 2.98
N ILE A 75 5.40 3.92 2.73
CA ILE A 75 4.60 5.06 2.30
C ILE A 75 4.46 6.10 3.42
N ASP A 76 4.23 5.68 4.66
CA ASP A 76 4.21 6.57 5.81
C ASP A 76 5.53 7.31 6.00
N TRP A 77 6.65 6.62 5.78
CA TRP A 77 7.97 7.23 5.84
C TRP A 77 8.16 8.27 4.72
N ILE A 78 7.89 7.92 3.46
CA ILE A 78 8.11 8.83 2.33
C ILE A 78 7.17 10.03 2.36
N SER A 79 5.92 9.85 2.81
CA SER A 79 4.95 10.94 2.99
C SER A 79 5.41 11.91 4.08
N ARG A 80 5.93 11.40 5.19
CA ARG A 80 6.54 12.25 6.24
C ARG A 80 7.76 13.00 5.72
N MET A 81 8.63 12.34 4.96
CA MET A 81 9.80 12.97 4.36
C MET A 81 9.41 14.07 3.37
N GLN A 82 8.36 13.88 2.58
CA GLN A 82 7.80 14.89 1.70
C GLN A 82 7.34 16.12 2.49
N TYR A 83 6.62 15.91 3.59
CA TYR A 83 6.12 16.99 4.45
C TYR A 83 7.24 17.79 5.10
N VAL A 84 8.28 17.13 5.63
CA VAL A 84 9.39 17.80 6.34
C VAL A 84 10.55 18.20 5.44
N TYR A 85 10.51 17.88 4.15
CA TYR A 85 11.63 18.04 3.21
C TYR A 85 12.24 19.45 3.26
N HIS A 86 11.40 20.49 3.30
CA HIS A 86 11.84 21.88 3.31
C HIS A 86 12.64 22.28 4.57
N THR A 87 12.45 21.56 5.69
CA THR A 87 13.15 21.81 6.96
C THR A 87 14.46 21.06 7.08
N LEU A 88 14.76 20.12 6.18
CA LEU A 88 15.97 19.30 6.22
C LEU A 88 17.22 20.14 5.95
N GLN A 89 18.34 19.71 6.52
CA GLN A 89 19.65 20.27 6.23
C GLN A 89 20.05 20.04 4.76
N LYS A 90 20.88 20.92 4.21
CA LYS A 90 21.24 20.94 2.78
C LYS A 90 21.78 19.60 2.28
N ASP A 91 22.63 18.95 3.05
CA ASP A 91 23.25 17.67 2.66
C ASP A 91 22.20 16.56 2.58
N ILE A 92 21.26 16.53 3.54
CA ILE A 92 20.15 15.60 3.57
C ILE A 92 19.17 15.88 2.43
N LYS A 93 18.86 17.16 2.17
CA LYS A 93 18.04 17.55 1.02
C LYS A 93 18.56 17.02 -0.30
N SER A 94 19.87 17.05 -0.51
CA SER A 94 20.48 16.55 -1.75
C SER A 94 20.25 15.04 -1.95
N ILE A 95 20.26 14.26 -0.87
CA ILE A 95 20.01 12.82 -0.91
C ILE A 95 18.54 12.52 -1.24
N TYR A 96 17.61 13.31 -0.71
CA TYR A 96 16.16 13.09 -0.83
C TYR A 96 15.46 13.99 -1.87
N ALA A 97 16.21 14.65 -2.75
CA ALA A 97 15.64 15.55 -3.77
C ALA A 97 14.62 14.87 -4.71
N PHE A 98 14.71 13.56 -4.88
CA PHE A 98 13.76 12.77 -5.67
C PHE A 98 12.34 12.74 -5.07
N ILE A 99 12.17 12.97 -3.77
CA ILE A 99 10.85 12.92 -3.11
C ILE A 99 9.93 14.03 -3.63
N PRO A 100 10.28 15.32 -3.56
CA PRO A 100 9.42 16.37 -4.11
C PRO A 100 9.25 16.26 -5.64
N GLN A 101 10.21 15.68 -6.36
CA GLN A 101 10.09 15.43 -7.80
C GLN A 101 9.03 14.37 -8.13
N ASN A 102 8.74 13.47 -7.19
CA ASN A 102 7.74 12.41 -7.30
C ASN A 102 6.51 12.65 -6.40
N ALA A 103 6.23 13.91 -6.03
CA ALA A 103 5.17 14.26 -5.08
C ALA A 103 3.81 13.67 -5.46
N SER A 104 3.43 13.75 -6.75
CA SER A 104 2.16 13.21 -7.23
C SER A 104 2.04 11.70 -7.04
N LEU A 105 3.11 10.94 -7.27
CA LEU A 105 3.12 9.50 -7.05
C LEU A 105 3.11 9.15 -5.55
N VAL A 106 3.81 9.94 -4.72
CA VAL A 106 3.80 9.77 -3.26
C VAL A 106 2.39 9.98 -2.71
N ASP A 107 1.70 11.04 -3.14
CA ASP A 107 0.33 11.33 -2.73
C ASP A 107 -0.65 10.23 -3.20
N GLU A 108 -0.51 9.78 -4.45
CA GLU A 108 -1.28 8.66 -5.00
C GLU A 108 -1.14 7.39 -4.17
N LEU A 109 0.10 7.03 -3.81
CA LEU A 109 0.40 5.86 -2.99
C LEU A 109 -0.16 6.00 -1.58
N ALA A 110 -0.07 7.20 -0.98
CA ALA A 110 -0.59 7.48 0.36
C ALA A 110 -2.13 7.33 0.39
N GLU A 111 -2.84 7.90 -0.59
CA GLU A 111 -4.29 7.76 -0.71
C GLU A 111 -4.71 6.29 -0.92
N THR A 112 -3.99 5.57 -1.76
CA THR A 112 -4.25 4.15 -2.03
C THR A 112 -4.08 3.31 -0.77
N MET A 113 -3.01 3.54 -0.01
CA MET A 113 -2.76 2.82 1.24
C MET A 113 -3.75 3.18 2.35
N ASP A 114 -4.18 4.42 2.44
CA ASP A 114 -5.22 4.83 3.38
C ASP A 114 -6.53 4.07 3.12
N CYS A 115 -6.95 4.01 1.86
CA CYS A 115 -8.12 3.24 1.45
C CYS A 115 -7.98 1.75 1.82
N ILE A 116 -6.86 1.11 1.47
CA ILE A 116 -6.59 -0.30 1.78
C ILE A 116 -6.61 -0.57 3.28
N THR A 117 -5.95 0.28 4.06
CA THR A 117 -5.89 0.15 5.53
C THR A 117 -7.29 0.26 6.16
N LYS A 118 -8.13 1.15 5.67
CA LYS A 118 -9.51 1.30 6.13
C LYS A 118 -10.37 0.07 5.81
N ILE A 119 -10.22 -0.50 4.60
CA ILE A 119 -10.92 -1.72 4.20
C ILE A 119 -10.48 -2.89 5.10
N GLU A 120 -9.18 -3.08 5.24
CA GLU A 120 -8.62 -4.13 6.07
C GLU A 120 -9.13 -4.06 7.51
N LYS A 121 -9.11 -2.86 8.09
CA LYS A 121 -9.61 -2.60 9.45
C LYS A 121 -11.10 -2.88 9.57
N ASP A 122 -11.92 -2.45 8.60
CA ASP A 122 -13.37 -2.67 8.66
C ASP A 122 -13.70 -4.17 8.59
N ILE A 123 -13.11 -4.90 7.67
CA ILE A 123 -13.35 -6.35 7.54
C ILE A 123 -12.80 -7.13 8.74
N LYS A 124 -11.63 -6.77 9.29
CA LYS A 124 -11.09 -7.43 10.49
C LYS A 124 -11.97 -7.20 11.73
N ASN A 125 -12.56 -6.02 11.86
CA ASN A 125 -13.36 -5.67 13.02
C ASN A 125 -14.82 -6.12 12.91
N ASN A 126 -15.40 -6.10 11.74
CA ASN A 126 -16.85 -6.27 11.51
C ASN A 126 -17.18 -7.51 10.66
N GLY A 127 -16.17 -8.23 10.19
CA GLY A 127 -16.34 -9.40 9.32
C GLY A 127 -16.92 -9.08 7.93
N TRP A 128 -17.19 -10.11 7.17
CA TRP A 128 -17.79 -10.06 5.84
C TRP A 128 -19.32 -9.91 5.93
N SER A 129 -19.79 -8.80 6.51
CA SER A 129 -21.21 -8.48 6.56
C SER A 129 -21.64 -7.64 5.35
N GLN A 130 -22.91 -7.67 4.99
CA GLN A 130 -23.43 -6.81 3.91
C GLN A 130 -23.15 -5.32 4.18
N VAL A 131 -23.21 -4.90 5.44
CA VAL A 131 -22.95 -3.53 5.84
C VAL A 131 -21.49 -3.16 5.67
N SER A 132 -20.56 -4.02 6.12
CA SER A 132 -19.10 -3.80 5.95
C SER A 132 -18.73 -3.76 4.45
N VAL A 133 -19.29 -4.67 3.68
CA VAL A 133 -19.08 -4.74 2.23
C VAL A 133 -19.59 -3.49 1.53
N ALA A 134 -20.79 -3.01 1.87
CA ALA A 134 -21.32 -1.77 1.29
C ALA A 134 -20.45 -0.55 1.60
N ARG A 135 -19.94 -0.45 2.84
CA ARG A 135 -18.98 0.60 3.23
C ARG A 135 -17.68 0.50 2.44
N CYS A 136 -17.11 -0.71 2.30
CA CYS A 136 -15.90 -0.93 1.55
C CYS A 136 -16.08 -0.58 0.06
N LYS A 137 -17.17 -1.00 -0.58
CA LYS A 137 -17.48 -0.65 -1.98
C LYS A 137 -17.57 0.87 -2.18
N LYS A 138 -18.28 1.56 -1.29
CA LYS A 138 -18.37 3.03 -1.33
C LYS A 138 -16.99 3.68 -1.21
N LEU A 139 -16.19 3.26 -0.24
CA LEU A 139 -14.86 3.78 -0.01
C LEU A 139 -13.94 3.58 -1.23
N VAL A 140 -13.93 2.38 -1.81
CA VAL A 140 -13.14 2.07 -3.02
C VAL A 140 -13.57 2.95 -4.20
N THR A 141 -14.87 3.12 -4.41
CA THR A 141 -15.38 3.96 -5.50
C THR A 141 -14.93 5.40 -5.34
N GLU A 142 -15.10 5.98 -4.17
CA GLU A 142 -14.77 7.39 -3.90
C GLU A 142 -13.25 7.65 -3.87
N SER A 143 -12.47 6.71 -3.33
CA SER A 143 -11.03 6.90 -3.08
C SER A 143 -10.13 6.38 -4.20
N LEU A 144 -10.57 5.42 -5.02
CA LEU A 144 -9.73 4.77 -6.03
C LEU A 144 -10.32 4.82 -7.44
N ILE A 145 -11.59 4.45 -7.63
CA ILE A 145 -12.18 4.33 -8.97
C ILE A 145 -12.25 5.69 -9.68
N LEU A 146 -12.53 6.75 -8.95
CA LEU A 146 -12.65 8.12 -9.48
C LEU A 146 -11.30 8.87 -9.55
N ARG A 147 -10.19 8.16 -9.38
CA ARG A 147 -8.84 8.73 -9.32
C ARG A 147 -7.99 8.36 -10.55
N HIS A 148 -6.67 8.34 -10.39
CA HIS A 148 -5.71 8.02 -11.45
C HIS A 148 -5.83 6.57 -11.93
N GLU A 149 -5.26 6.27 -13.09
CA GLU A 149 -5.37 4.96 -13.73
C GLU A 149 -4.89 3.81 -12.82
N ARG A 150 -3.74 3.96 -12.16
CA ARG A 150 -3.20 2.94 -11.23
C ARG A 150 -4.14 2.68 -10.05
N GLN A 151 -4.65 3.75 -9.44
CA GLN A 151 -5.62 3.65 -8.34
C GLN A 151 -6.91 2.95 -8.80
N ARG A 152 -7.41 3.29 -9.98
CA ARG A 152 -8.59 2.66 -10.58
C ARG A 152 -8.39 1.17 -10.82
N LYS A 153 -7.21 0.76 -11.29
CA LYS A 153 -6.88 -0.67 -11.45
C LYS A 153 -6.89 -1.40 -10.10
N VAL A 154 -6.27 -0.84 -9.06
CA VAL A 154 -6.32 -1.41 -7.70
C VAL A 154 -7.75 -1.49 -7.20
N GLY A 155 -8.54 -0.43 -7.34
CA GLY A 155 -9.94 -0.38 -6.96
C GLY A 155 -10.79 -1.46 -7.66
N SER A 156 -10.57 -1.67 -8.95
CA SER A 156 -11.27 -2.69 -9.72
C SER A 156 -10.95 -4.12 -9.22
N TYR A 157 -9.69 -4.40 -8.86
CA TYR A 157 -9.33 -5.69 -8.26
C TYR A 157 -10.00 -5.88 -6.89
N ILE A 158 -10.04 -4.83 -6.06
CA ILE A 158 -10.68 -4.89 -4.74
C ILE A 158 -12.19 -5.13 -4.88
N LEU A 159 -12.88 -4.41 -5.78
CA LEU A 159 -14.30 -4.61 -6.01
C LEU A 159 -14.63 -6.04 -6.48
N GLY A 160 -13.85 -6.56 -7.42
CA GLY A 160 -14.01 -7.94 -7.90
C GLY A 160 -13.79 -8.97 -6.79
N TYR A 161 -12.82 -8.75 -5.92
CA TYR A 161 -12.56 -9.61 -4.75
C TYR A 161 -13.74 -9.58 -3.76
N ILE A 162 -14.19 -8.37 -3.39
CA ILE A 162 -15.33 -8.22 -2.47
C ILE A 162 -16.58 -8.93 -3.01
N GLU A 163 -16.85 -8.83 -4.30
CA GLU A 163 -17.97 -9.49 -4.95
C GLU A 163 -17.84 -11.02 -4.93
N SER A 164 -16.63 -11.53 -5.16
CA SER A 164 -16.35 -12.97 -5.10
C SER A 164 -16.56 -13.55 -3.70
N GLU A 165 -16.14 -12.84 -2.65
CA GLU A 165 -16.29 -13.27 -1.26
C GLU A 165 -17.77 -13.27 -0.80
N LEU A 166 -18.60 -12.39 -1.35
CA LEU A 166 -20.04 -12.39 -1.09
C LEU A 166 -20.79 -13.55 -1.76
N SER A 167 -20.28 -14.05 -2.89
CA SER A 167 -20.89 -15.14 -3.64
C SER A 167 -20.62 -16.52 -3.02
N LEU A 168 -19.74 -16.58 -2.01
CA LEU A 168 -19.43 -17.80 -1.24
C LEU A 168 -20.39 -17.98 -0.07
#